data_a338c65413468fb06cf33e3cce1f215e
#
_entry.id   a338c65413468fb06cf33e3cce1f215e
#
_cell.length_a   1.000
_cell.length_b   1.000
_cell.length_c   1.000
_cell.angle_alpha   90.00
_cell.angle_beta   90.00
_cell.angle_gamma   90.00
#
_symmetry.space_group_name_H-M   'P 1'
#
loop_
_entity.id
_entity.type
_entity.pdbx_description
1 polymer ?
#
loop_
_entity_poly.entity_id
_entity_poly.type
_entity_poly.pdbx_seq_one_letter_code
_entity_poly.pdbx_strand_id
1 'polypeptide(L)'
;MTQACICPHCGAEMDPIRTPAESTWGGEIHHICFNDDCTYFVASRDTLKGQGIGGVGYRCRMDPRGACGPAPVWSHEALKSLILSDEAEESEEEDRGFTPGDFAREDETPDREFYAKPRMVDHLDSTALDTVEQLYGRLIPKGSRILDLMVGPDSHLPESVEPESVTGLGLNQEELEGNRALSRRVIHDLNAEPGLPFEDNEFDVVLNTVSVDYLTKPVEVFREVSRVLKPFGLFVVVYSNRMFPPKAVRIWKETNELDRTELVKKFFALADRFSVDGYFESKGKPRPEDDKYYSLGIPSDPVYALWAHSRS
;
A
#
# COMPACT_ATOMS: atom_id res chain seq x y z
N MET A 1 -31.69 23.16 11.10
CA MET A 1 -31.55 22.27 12.29
C MET A 1 -31.80 20.86 11.79
N THR A 2 -30.78 20.08 11.59
CA THR A 2 -30.87 18.67 11.22
C THR A 2 -31.44 17.91 12.42
N GLN A 3 -32.52 17.18 12.24
CA GLN A 3 -33.15 16.39 13.28
C GLN A 3 -32.18 15.25 13.66
N ALA A 4 -31.82 15.16 14.96
CA ALA A 4 -30.93 14.12 15.43
C ALA A 4 -31.46 12.70 15.08
N CYS A 5 -30.60 11.85 14.55
CA CYS A 5 -30.95 10.47 14.23
C CYS A 5 -30.87 9.63 15.51
N ILE A 6 -31.96 9.00 15.91
CA ILE A 6 -32.06 8.27 17.17
C ILE A 6 -32.09 6.75 16.94
N CYS A 7 -31.27 6.02 17.67
CA CYS A 7 -31.22 4.57 17.59
C CYS A 7 -32.55 3.95 18.09
N PRO A 8 -33.23 3.12 17.28
CA PRO A 8 -34.51 2.51 17.67
C PRO A 8 -34.37 1.43 18.74
N HIS A 9 -33.14 0.96 19.02
CA HIS A 9 -32.89 -0.12 19.97
C HIS A 9 -32.51 0.36 21.39
N CYS A 10 -31.93 1.57 21.50
CA CYS A 10 -31.51 2.08 22.83
C CYS A 10 -31.83 3.55 23.07
N GLY A 11 -32.38 4.26 22.09
CA GLY A 11 -32.73 5.68 22.20
C GLY A 11 -31.55 6.64 22.24
N ALA A 12 -30.31 6.17 22.06
CA ALA A 12 -29.13 7.03 21.95
C ALA A 12 -29.12 7.75 20.62
N GLU A 13 -28.52 8.94 20.56
CA GLU A 13 -28.20 9.62 19.33
C GLU A 13 -27.16 8.81 18.53
N MET A 14 -27.33 8.79 17.22
CA MET A 14 -26.47 8.03 16.29
C MET A 14 -25.58 9.00 15.55
N ASP A 15 -24.30 8.65 15.46
CA ASP A 15 -23.31 9.47 14.78
C ASP A 15 -23.36 9.28 13.27
N PRO A 16 -23.36 10.37 12.49
CA PRO A 16 -23.28 10.29 11.03
C PRO A 16 -21.88 9.87 10.59
N ILE A 17 -21.82 8.90 9.69
CA ILE A 17 -20.58 8.50 9.01
C ILE A 17 -20.77 8.59 7.50
N ARG A 18 -19.72 9.00 6.78
CA ARG A 18 -19.68 8.89 5.32
C ARG A 18 -19.03 7.57 4.94
N THR A 19 -19.73 6.75 4.19
CA THR A 19 -19.18 5.49 3.68
C THR A 19 -18.26 5.77 2.49
N PRO A 20 -17.13 5.02 2.34
CA PRO A 20 -16.28 5.14 1.16
C PRO A 20 -17.07 4.92 -0.14
N ALA A 21 -16.72 5.65 -1.19
CA ALA A 21 -17.44 5.60 -2.47
C ALA A 21 -17.43 4.19 -3.11
N GLU A 22 -16.38 3.42 -2.85
CA GLU A 22 -16.17 2.06 -3.31
C GLU A 22 -16.92 1.00 -2.48
N SER A 23 -17.50 1.41 -1.34
CA SER A 23 -18.27 0.50 -0.50
C SER A 23 -19.59 0.13 -1.17
N THR A 24 -20.19 -0.99 -0.73
CA THR A 24 -21.54 -1.39 -1.15
C THR A 24 -22.61 -0.37 -0.80
N TRP A 25 -22.26 0.67 -0.04
CA TRP A 25 -23.12 1.77 0.40
C TRP A 25 -22.82 3.10 -0.32
N GLY A 26 -21.91 3.08 -1.29
CA GLY A 26 -21.80 4.08 -2.34
C GLY A 26 -21.54 5.54 -1.91
N GLY A 27 -20.76 5.78 -0.86
CA GLY A 27 -20.44 7.16 -0.42
C GLY A 27 -21.60 7.89 0.28
N GLU A 28 -22.70 7.19 0.59
CA GLU A 28 -23.87 7.73 1.30
C GLU A 28 -23.55 8.03 2.77
N ILE A 29 -24.30 8.96 3.38
CA ILE A 29 -24.24 9.22 4.81
C ILE A 29 -25.17 8.24 5.53
N HIS A 30 -24.59 7.42 6.39
CA HIS A 30 -25.29 6.53 7.29
C HIS A 30 -25.12 6.99 8.72
N HIS A 31 -26.01 6.57 9.62
CA HIS A 31 -25.87 6.86 11.05
C HIS A 31 -25.59 5.56 11.80
N ILE A 32 -24.60 5.58 12.72
CA ILE A 32 -24.18 4.42 13.50
C ILE A 32 -24.43 4.66 14.99
N CYS A 33 -24.99 3.68 15.67
CA CYS A 33 -25.13 3.69 17.12
C CYS A 33 -23.84 3.20 17.79
N PHE A 34 -23.11 4.08 18.46
CA PHE A 34 -21.89 3.73 19.19
C PHE A 34 -22.12 3.44 20.69
N ASN A 35 -23.36 3.40 21.14
CA ASN A 35 -23.66 3.01 22.50
C ASN A 35 -23.34 1.52 22.74
N ASP A 36 -22.39 1.24 23.64
CA ASP A 36 -21.93 -0.13 23.97
C ASP A 36 -22.99 -0.95 24.75
N ASP A 37 -23.94 -0.28 25.38
CA ASP A 37 -25.10 -0.89 26.08
C ASP A 37 -26.32 -1.05 25.15
N CYS A 38 -26.18 -0.72 23.86
CA CYS A 38 -27.27 -0.89 22.90
C CYS A 38 -27.68 -2.36 22.81
N THR A 39 -28.97 -2.65 23.00
CA THR A 39 -29.50 -4.03 23.02
C THR A 39 -29.20 -4.77 21.72
N TYR A 40 -29.17 -4.09 20.57
CA TYR A 40 -28.79 -4.65 19.28
C TYR A 40 -27.31 -5.08 19.25
N PHE A 41 -26.41 -4.23 19.76
CA PHE A 41 -24.98 -4.53 19.83
C PHE A 41 -24.70 -5.68 20.80
N VAL A 42 -25.27 -5.63 22.01
CA VAL A 42 -25.06 -6.66 23.06
C VAL A 42 -25.55 -8.02 22.57
N ALA A 43 -26.76 -8.10 22.00
CA ALA A 43 -27.32 -9.35 21.51
C ALA A 43 -26.47 -9.94 20.33
N SER A 44 -26.01 -9.10 19.42
CA SER A 44 -25.15 -9.55 18.31
C SER A 44 -23.78 -10.03 18.79
N ARG A 45 -23.18 -9.36 19.76
CA ARG A 45 -21.91 -9.75 20.39
C ARG A 45 -22.03 -11.11 21.09
N ASP A 46 -23.11 -11.32 21.83
CA ASP A 46 -23.34 -12.58 22.54
C ASP A 46 -23.57 -13.75 21.56
N THR A 47 -24.26 -13.49 20.46
CA THR A 47 -24.43 -14.46 19.36
C THR A 47 -23.11 -14.85 18.73
N LEU A 48 -22.26 -13.87 18.37
CA LEU A 48 -20.94 -14.12 17.76
C LEU A 48 -20.00 -14.84 18.74
N LYS A 49 -20.05 -14.49 20.02
CA LYS A 49 -19.30 -15.18 21.08
C LYS A 49 -19.70 -16.66 21.18
N GLY A 50 -21.00 -16.98 21.06
CA GLY A 50 -21.50 -18.34 21.00
C GLY A 50 -21.00 -19.14 19.78
N GLN A 51 -20.62 -18.45 18.71
CA GLN A 51 -20.01 -19.02 17.50
C GLN A 51 -18.46 -19.07 17.54
N GLY A 52 -17.85 -18.75 18.67
CA GLY A 52 -16.40 -18.74 18.84
C GLY A 52 -15.70 -17.44 18.40
N ILE A 53 -16.47 -16.39 18.02
CA ILE A 53 -15.96 -15.08 17.60
C ILE A 53 -16.11 -14.13 18.79
N GLY A 54 -15.01 -13.89 19.51
CA GLY A 54 -15.01 -13.01 20.69
C GLY A 54 -14.63 -11.56 20.37
N GLY A 55 -15.14 -10.61 21.18
CA GLY A 55 -14.68 -9.22 21.18
C GLY A 55 -15.32 -8.30 20.12
N VAL A 56 -16.22 -8.80 19.28
CA VAL A 56 -16.89 -8.02 18.24
C VAL A 56 -18.40 -8.18 18.28
N GLY A 57 -19.13 -7.19 17.76
CA GLY A 57 -20.60 -7.20 17.64
C GLY A 57 -21.05 -6.33 16.47
N TYR A 58 -22.25 -6.56 15.94
CA TYR A 58 -22.84 -5.70 14.91
C TYR A 58 -23.46 -4.47 15.57
N ARG A 59 -23.08 -3.27 15.11
CA ARG A 59 -23.74 -2.04 15.53
C ARG A 59 -24.99 -1.77 14.70
N CYS A 60 -25.99 -1.11 15.29
CA CYS A 60 -27.14 -0.66 14.53
C CYS A 60 -26.74 0.48 13.61
N ARG A 61 -26.99 0.31 12.32
CA ARG A 61 -26.81 1.30 11.27
C ARG A 61 -28.17 1.73 10.74
N MET A 62 -28.36 3.01 10.51
CA MET A 62 -29.52 3.56 9.79
C MET A 62 -29.07 4.13 8.46
N ASP A 63 -29.70 3.69 7.38
CA ASP A 63 -29.41 4.19 6.03
C ASP A 63 -30.11 5.56 5.78
N PRO A 64 -29.79 6.24 4.67
CA PRO A 64 -30.41 7.53 4.33
C PRO A 64 -31.95 7.50 4.18
N ARG A 65 -32.53 6.30 4.03
CA ARG A 65 -33.98 6.09 3.89
C ARG A 65 -34.64 5.77 5.22
N GLY A 66 -33.86 5.72 6.31
CA GLY A 66 -34.34 5.40 7.65
C GLY A 66 -34.47 3.91 7.94
N ALA A 67 -33.95 3.02 7.09
CA ALA A 67 -33.96 1.60 7.35
C ALA A 67 -32.78 1.18 8.26
N CYS A 68 -33.09 0.40 9.30
CA CYS A 68 -32.09 -0.13 10.22
C CYS A 68 -31.52 -1.47 9.69
N GLY A 69 -30.21 -1.64 9.88
CA GLY A 69 -29.50 -2.88 9.56
C GLY A 69 -28.18 -2.99 10.33
N PRO A 70 -27.44 -4.08 10.18
CA PRO A 70 -26.13 -4.22 10.79
C PRO A 70 -25.11 -3.30 10.09
N ALA A 71 -24.28 -2.62 10.90
CA ALA A 71 -23.03 -2.11 10.40
C ALA A 71 -22.06 -3.29 10.19
N PRO A 72 -21.19 -3.28 9.16
CA PRO A 72 -20.15 -4.29 9.05
C PRO A 72 -19.33 -4.35 10.33
N VAL A 73 -18.81 -5.54 10.64
CA VAL A 73 -17.90 -5.75 11.77
C VAL A 73 -16.52 -5.23 11.37
N TRP A 74 -16.38 -3.92 11.37
CA TRP A 74 -15.07 -3.27 11.34
C TRP A 74 -14.72 -2.92 12.78
N SER A 75 -13.45 -2.67 13.07
CA SER A 75 -13.09 -2.28 14.42
C SER A 75 -13.91 -1.03 14.82
N HIS A 76 -14.30 -0.97 16.07
CA HIS A 76 -15.03 0.18 16.64
C HIS A 76 -14.32 1.51 16.34
N GLU A 77 -12.97 1.51 16.36
CA GLU A 77 -12.14 2.67 16.04
C GLU A 77 -12.20 3.06 14.58
N ALA A 78 -12.19 2.08 13.66
CA ALA A 78 -12.31 2.37 12.24
C ALA A 78 -13.67 3.00 11.88
N LEU A 79 -14.76 2.57 12.52
CA LEU A 79 -16.06 3.21 12.34
C LEU A 79 -16.11 4.61 12.97
N LYS A 80 -15.49 4.79 14.15
CA LYS A 80 -15.41 6.11 14.81
C LYS A 80 -14.61 7.13 13.99
N SER A 81 -13.57 6.70 13.29
CA SER A 81 -12.80 7.61 12.43
C SER A 81 -13.58 8.15 11.21
N LEU A 82 -14.75 7.57 10.91
CA LEU A 82 -15.63 8.00 9.84
C LEU A 82 -16.76 8.93 10.31
N ILE A 83 -16.83 9.26 11.62
CA ILE A 83 -17.87 10.15 12.17
C ILE A 83 -17.67 11.55 11.60
N LEU A 84 -18.76 12.10 11.05
CA LEU A 84 -18.81 13.50 10.63
C LEU A 84 -19.03 14.36 11.88
N SER A 85 -18.05 15.16 12.29
CA SER A 85 -18.22 16.17 13.34
C SER A 85 -18.99 17.39 12.82
N ASP A 86 -19.86 17.97 13.64
CA ASP A 86 -20.58 19.23 13.31
C ASP A 86 -19.63 20.44 13.14
N GLU A 87 -18.39 20.30 13.59
CA GLU A 87 -17.26 21.18 13.27
C GLU A 87 -16.42 20.62 12.12
N ALA A 88 -17.06 20.00 11.13
CA ALA A 88 -16.45 19.93 9.82
C ALA A 88 -16.43 21.36 9.25
N GLU A 89 -15.51 22.21 9.69
CA GLU A 89 -14.59 22.79 8.75
C GLU A 89 -14.41 21.72 7.69
N GLU A 90 -14.97 21.95 6.50
CA GLU A 90 -14.68 21.14 5.32
C GLU A 90 -13.22 20.74 5.47
N SER A 91 -12.99 19.49 5.78
CA SER A 91 -11.63 19.06 6.12
C SER A 91 -10.86 19.17 4.82
N GLU A 92 -10.15 20.28 4.69
CA GLU A 92 -8.97 20.38 3.85
C GLU A 92 -7.93 19.30 4.21
N GLU A 93 -8.27 18.33 5.05
CA GLU A 93 -7.42 17.20 5.43
C GLU A 93 -7.34 16.13 4.34
N GLU A 94 -8.32 15.97 3.46
CA GLU A 94 -8.19 15.11 2.28
C GLU A 94 -7.24 15.70 1.23
N ASP A 95 -6.98 17.01 1.28
CA ASP A 95 -6.06 17.72 0.38
C ASP A 95 -4.76 18.17 1.08
N ARG A 96 -4.54 17.84 2.35
CA ARG A 96 -3.23 18.02 2.97
C ARG A 96 -2.29 16.95 2.46
N GLY A 97 -1.55 17.33 1.46
CA GLY A 97 -0.38 16.59 1.02
C GLY A 97 0.53 16.26 2.22
N PHE A 98 1.41 15.31 2.05
CA PHE A 98 2.38 14.93 3.07
C PHE A 98 3.21 16.13 3.55
N THR A 99 3.60 16.11 4.82
CA THR A 99 4.56 17.07 5.38
C THR A 99 6.00 16.54 5.18
N PRO A 100 7.01 17.42 5.08
CA PRO A 100 8.41 16.96 5.02
C PRO A 100 8.79 16.04 6.19
N GLY A 101 8.20 16.24 7.37
CA GLY A 101 8.45 15.43 8.55
C GLY A 101 7.97 13.99 8.40
N ASP A 102 6.99 13.70 7.54
CA ASP A 102 6.48 12.33 7.31
C ASP A 102 7.53 11.44 6.64
N PHE A 103 8.41 12.05 5.86
CA PHE A 103 9.48 11.37 5.14
C PHE A 103 10.85 11.47 5.83
N ALA A 104 10.91 11.98 7.06
CA ALA A 104 12.14 11.97 7.86
C ALA A 104 12.58 10.53 8.19
N ARG A 105 13.89 10.31 8.22
CA ARG A 105 14.50 8.99 8.49
C ARG A 105 15.32 9.05 9.77
N GLU A 106 15.64 7.92 10.36
CA GLU A 106 16.57 7.86 11.51
C GLU A 106 17.99 8.16 11.07
N ASP A 107 18.37 7.68 9.88
CA ASP A 107 19.67 7.91 9.28
C ASP A 107 19.51 8.78 8.03
N GLU A 108 19.83 10.06 8.16
CA GLU A 108 19.79 11.06 7.08
C GLU A 108 21.13 11.17 6.31
N THR A 109 22.08 10.26 6.55
CA THR A 109 23.30 10.24 5.71
C THR A 109 22.90 10.00 4.25
N PRO A 110 23.62 10.63 3.28
CA PRO A 110 23.34 10.45 1.86
C PRO A 110 23.23 8.96 1.48
N ASP A 111 22.22 8.60 0.69
CA ASP A 111 21.97 7.20 0.36
C ASP A 111 23.14 6.56 -0.40
N ARG A 112 23.86 7.33 -1.20
CA ARG A 112 25.10 6.85 -1.85
C ARG A 112 26.17 6.38 -0.88
N GLU A 113 26.25 6.97 0.31
CA GLU A 113 27.18 6.54 1.36
C GLU A 113 26.66 5.29 2.07
N PHE A 114 25.39 5.26 2.45
CA PHE A 114 24.77 4.12 3.12
C PHE A 114 24.78 2.86 2.25
N TYR A 115 24.48 2.99 0.96
CA TYR A 115 24.45 1.89 0.00
C TYR A 115 25.79 1.69 -0.76
N ALA A 116 26.88 2.34 -0.35
CA ALA A 116 28.19 2.16 -0.98
C ALA A 116 28.73 0.74 -0.90
N LYS A 117 28.42 -0.01 0.18
CA LYS A 117 28.78 -1.41 0.31
C LYS A 117 27.72 -2.30 -0.34
N PRO A 118 28.08 -3.13 -1.33
CA PRO A 118 27.13 -3.99 -2.02
C PRO A 118 26.49 -5.02 -1.07
N ARG A 119 25.23 -5.29 -1.27
CA ARG A 119 24.41 -6.26 -0.54
C ARG A 119 23.90 -7.32 -1.52
N MET A 120 24.73 -8.33 -1.78
CA MET A 120 24.41 -9.45 -2.67
C MET A 120 23.55 -10.48 -1.91
N VAL A 121 22.38 -10.05 -1.44
CA VAL A 121 21.46 -10.86 -0.63
C VAL A 121 20.02 -10.58 -1.03
N ASP A 122 19.18 -11.60 -0.93
CA ASP A 122 17.74 -11.44 -1.04
C ASP A 122 17.17 -10.73 0.18
N HIS A 123 16.25 -9.81 -0.04
CA HIS A 123 15.62 -9.03 1.02
C HIS A 123 14.38 -9.73 1.60
N LEU A 124 13.82 -10.70 0.88
CA LEU A 124 12.70 -11.55 1.25
C LEU A 124 13.14 -13.00 1.27
N ASP A 125 12.38 -13.86 1.95
CA ASP A 125 12.58 -15.31 1.86
C ASP A 125 12.14 -15.87 0.48
N SER A 126 12.59 -17.08 0.12
CA SER A 126 12.34 -17.65 -1.20
C SER A 126 10.84 -17.87 -1.49
N THR A 127 10.01 -18.21 -0.50
CA THR A 127 8.55 -18.34 -0.69
C THR A 127 7.91 -16.99 -1.06
N ALA A 128 8.38 -15.90 -0.47
CA ALA A 128 7.92 -14.56 -0.80
C ALA A 128 8.40 -14.14 -2.20
N LEU A 129 9.66 -14.43 -2.55
CA LEU A 129 10.21 -14.16 -3.89
C LEU A 129 9.47 -14.94 -4.98
N ASP A 130 9.20 -16.23 -4.78
CA ASP A 130 8.37 -17.04 -5.69
C ASP A 130 6.98 -16.39 -5.90
N THR A 131 6.46 -15.75 -4.85
CA THR A 131 5.17 -15.05 -4.93
C THR A 131 5.26 -13.79 -5.79
N VAL A 132 6.36 -13.03 -5.67
CA VAL A 132 6.64 -11.85 -6.51
C VAL A 132 6.79 -12.26 -7.98
N GLU A 133 7.59 -13.29 -8.25
CA GLU A 133 7.79 -13.81 -9.61
C GLU A 133 6.46 -14.26 -10.24
N GLN A 134 5.64 -15.02 -9.51
CA GLN A 134 4.31 -15.42 -9.99
C GLN A 134 3.40 -14.23 -10.27
N LEU A 135 3.48 -13.17 -9.47
CA LEU A 135 2.71 -11.96 -9.69
C LEU A 135 3.17 -11.25 -10.97
N TYR A 136 4.48 -11.07 -11.15
CA TYR A 136 5.05 -10.46 -12.34
C TYR A 136 4.74 -11.25 -13.61
N GLY A 137 4.79 -12.58 -13.56
CA GLY A 137 4.40 -13.43 -14.68
C GLY A 137 2.92 -13.30 -15.11
N ARG A 138 2.05 -12.80 -14.22
CA ARG A 138 0.63 -12.52 -14.53
C ARG A 138 0.39 -11.09 -15.03
N LEU A 139 1.14 -10.13 -14.51
CA LEU A 139 0.90 -8.70 -14.75
C LEU A 139 1.69 -8.15 -15.94
N ILE A 140 2.93 -8.63 -16.16
CA ILE A 140 3.83 -8.04 -17.15
C ILE A 140 3.61 -8.68 -18.52
N PRO A 141 3.24 -7.89 -19.54
CA PRO A 141 3.15 -8.41 -20.91
C PRO A 141 4.51 -8.84 -21.47
N LYS A 142 4.54 -9.92 -22.26
CA LYS A 142 5.75 -10.33 -22.99
C LYS A 142 6.23 -9.23 -23.91
N GLY A 143 7.55 -9.13 -24.09
CA GLY A 143 8.16 -8.15 -24.97
C GLY A 143 8.12 -6.72 -24.42
N SER A 144 7.81 -6.52 -23.13
CA SER A 144 7.80 -5.20 -22.49
C SER A 144 9.22 -4.64 -22.34
N ARG A 145 9.35 -3.32 -22.49
CA ARG A 145 10.50 -2.54 -22.03
C ARG A 145 10.27 -2.17 -20.58
N ILE A 146 11.09 -2.71 -19.68
CA ILE A 146 10.90 -2.61 -18.24
C ILE A 146 11.92 -1.65 -17.65
N LEU A 147 11.47 -0.76 -16.74
CA LEU A 147 12.32 -0.01 -15.81
C LEU A 147 12.12 -0.57 -14.40
N ASP A 148 13.20 -1.00 -13.77
CA ASP A 148 13.22 -1.50 -12.40
C ASP A 148 13.88 -0.47 -11.49
N LEU A 149 13.09 0.16 -10.62
CA LEU A 149 13.52 1.27 -9.76
C LEU A 149 14.10 0.77 -8.44
N MET A 150 15.21 1.38 -8.03
CA MET A 150 15.91 1.07 -6.78
C MET A 150 16.29 -0.40 -6.70
N VAL A 151 16.59 -0.98 -7.85
CA VAL A 151 16.89 -2.40 -7.99
C VAL A 151 18.28 -2.73 -7.43
N GLY A 152 18.36 -3.88 -6.79
CA GLY A 152 19.59 -4.51 -6.33
C GLY A 152 20.09 -5.60 -7.27
N PRO A 153 20.69 -6.69 -6.72
CA PRO A 153 21.34 -7.74 -7.49
C PRO A 153 20.36 -8.66 -8.26
N ASP A 154 19.04 -8.54 -8.04
CA ASP A 154 18.02 -9.31 -8.74
C ASP A 154 16.76 -8.46 -8.99
N SER A 155 16.11 -8.66 -10.13
CA SER A 155 14.85 -8.04 -10.53
C SER A 155 13.63 -8.94 -10.27
N HIS A 156 13.84 -10.18 -9.84
CA HIS A 156 12.81 -11.18 -9.57
C HIS A 156 11.81 -11.39 -10.72
N LEU A 157 12.30 -11.26 -11.96
CA LEU A 157 11.52 -11.47 -13.17
C LEU A 157 11.53 -12.95 -13.56
N PRO A 158 10.36 -13.60 -13.68
CA PRO A 158 10.31 -14.98 -14.13
C PRO A 158 10.66 -15.07 -15.63
N GLU A 159 11.23 -16.20 -16.08
CA GLU A 159 11.58 -16.45 -17.48
C GLU A 159 10.36 -16.26 -18.42
N SER A 160 9.16 -16.48 -17.93
CA SER A 160 7.93 -16.35 -18.73
C SER A 160 7.60 -14.92 -19.19
N VAL A 161 8.20 -13.90 -18.60
CA VAL A 161 7.99 -12.48 -18.98
C VAL A 161 8.64 -12.16 -20.32
N GLU A 162 9.80 -12.77 -20.65
CA GLU A 162 10.50 -12.57 -21.93
C GLU A 162 10.56 -11.06 -22.32
N PRO A 163 11.18 -10.18 -21.52
CA PRO A 163 11.16 -8.74 -21.78
C PRO A 163 11.98 -8.38 -23.04
N GLU A 164 11.60 -7.32 -23.76
CA GLU A 164 12.45 -6.74 -24.82
C GLU A 164 13.75 -6.20 -24.22
N SER A 165 13.64 -5.50 -23.10
CA SER A 165 14.77 -4.95 -22.35
C SER A 165 14.39 -4.70 -20.89
N VAL A 166 15.39 -4.79 -19.99
CA VAL A 166 15.25 -4.40 -18.60
C VAL A 166 16.33 -3.36 -18.28
N THR A 167 15.89 -2.17 -17.89
CA THR A 167 16.75 -1.10 -17.39
C THR A 167 16.67 -1.08 -15.88
N GLY A 168 17.78 -1.26 -15.18
CA GLY A 168 17.85 -1.14 -13.74
C GLY A 168 18.38 0.23 -13.32
N LEU A 169 17.70 0.86 -12.39
CA LEU A 169 18.12 2.09 -11.73
C LEU A 169 18.39 1.81 -10.25
N GLY A 170 19.61 2.04 -9.78
CA GLY A 170 20.03 1.75 -8.40
C GLY A 170 21.19 2.60 -7.96
N LEU A 171 21.72 2.35 -6.77
CA LEU A 171 22.81 3.13 -6.17
C LEU A 171 24.15 2.41 -6.16
N ASN A 172 24.17 1.09 -6.27
CA ASN A 172 25.39 0.30 -6.16
C ASN A 172 25.74 -0.35 -7.50
N GLN A 173 26.91 -0.01 -8.03
CA GLN A 173 27.40 -0.50 -9.32
C GLN A 173 27.57 -2.03 -9.33
N GLU A 174 28.13 -2.61 -8.25
CA GLU A 174 28.40 -4.04 -8.18
C GLU A 174 27.09 -4.85 -8.11
N GLU A 175 26.08 -4.34 -7.38
CA GLU A 175 24.75 -4.96 -7.32
C GLU A 175 24.10 -4.97 -8.72
N LEU A 176 24.13 -3.83 -9.43
CA LEU A 176 23.59 -3.73 -10.78
C LEU A 176 24.34 -4.61 -11.78
N GLU A 177 25.66 -4.74 -11.64
CA GLU A 177 26.47 -5.63 -12.49
C GLU A 177 26.17 -7.11 -12.22
N GLY A 178 25.86 -7.45 -10.97
CA GLY A 178 25.43 -8.78 -10.57
C GLY A 178 24.06 -9.19 -11.10
N ASN A 179 23.19 -8.22 -11.36
CA ASN A 179 21.84 -8.47 -11.83
C ASN A 179 21.82 -8.88 -13.31
N ARG A 180 21.54 -10.16 -13.56
CA ARG A 180 21.58 -10.79 -14.89
C ARG A 180 20.38 -10.41 -15.77
N ALA A 181 19.29 -9.95 -15.20
CA ALA A 181 18.11 -9.52 -15.94
C ALA A 181 18.36 -8.19 -16.67
N LEU A 182 19.31 -7.36 -16.20
CA LEU A 182 19.51 -6.00 -16.68
C LEU A 182 20.29 -5.96 -18.00
N SER A 183 19.68 -5.39 -19.03
CA SER A 183 20.33 -5.00 -20.28
C SER A 183 20.97 -3.60 -20.21
N ARG A 184 20.42 -2.70 -19.37
CA ARG A 184 20.95 -1.34 -19.10
C ARG A 184 20.99 -1.08 -17.61
N ARG A 185 22.04 -0.36 -17.15
CA ARG A 185 22.28 -0.04 -15.74
C ARG A 185 22.47 1.45 -15.59
N VAL A 186 21.76 2.05 -14.61
CA VAL A 186 21.81 3.50 -14.36
C VAL A 186 22.03 3.73 -12.87
N ILE A 187 23.12 4.43 -12.53
CA ILE A 187 23.37 4.88 -11.16
C ILE A 187 22.67 6.20 -10.96
N HIS A 188 21.63 6.20 -10.12
CA HIS A 188 20.83 7.39 -9.84
C HIS A 188 20.20 7.33 -8.46
N ASP A 189 20.20 8.47 -7.76
CA ASP A 189 19.64 8.62 -6.40
C ASP A 189 18.32 9.36 -6.46
N LEU A 190 17.22 8.64 -6.36
CA LEU A 190 15.85 9.19 -6.42
C LEU A 190 15.51 10.11 -5.24
N ASN A 191 16.19 9.97 -4.11
CA ASN A 191 15.98 10.84 -2.96
C ASN A 191 16.72 12.17 -3.09
N ALA A 192 17.88 12.15 -3.72
CA ALA A 192 18.62 13.36 -4.05
C ALA A 192 17.98 14.08 -5.25
N GLU A 193 17.66 13.34 -6.31
CA GLU A 193 17.10 13.84 -7.56
C GLU A 193 15.93 12.95 -8.01
N PRO A 194 14.66 13.33 -7.73
CA PRO A 194 13.49 12.54 -8.09
C PRO A 194 13.26 12.39 -9.60
N GLY A 195 13.81 13.32 -10.40
CA GLY A 195 13.71 13.29 -11.87
C GLY A 195 14.39 12.08 -12.46
N LEU A 196 13.66 11.30 -13.27
CA LEU A 196 14.19 10.11 -13.92
C LEU A 196 15.00 10.48 -15.19
N PRO A 197 16.24 9.96 -15.35
CA PRO A 197 17.12 10.30 -16.48
C PRO A 197 16.78 9.52 -17.77
N PHE A 198 15.48 9.53 -18.12
CA PHE A 198 14.92 8.83 -19.28
C PHE A 198 13.98 9.73 -20.05
N GLU A 199 13.76 9.38 -21.34
CA GLU A 199 12.84 10.08 -22.20
C GLU A 199 11.37 9.84 -21.81
N ASP A 200 10.46 10.73 -22.25
CA ASP A 200 9.03 10.53 -22.11
C ASP A 200 8.58 9.29 -22.89
N ASN A 201 7.68 8.50 -22.29
CA ASN A 201 7.10 7.31 -22.94
C ASN A 201 8.14 6.25 -23.35
N GLU A 202 9.22 6.10 -22.60
CA GLU A 202 10.30 5.15 -22.92
C GLU A 202 9.93 3.70 -22.55
N PHE A 203 9.13 3.48 -21.50
CA PHE A 203 8.88 2.16 -20.91
C PHE A 203 7.42 1.71 -21.02
N ASP A 204 7.22 0.39 -21.13
CA ASP A 204 5.90 -0.24 -21.06
C ASP A 204 5.52 -0.55 -19.62
N VAL A 205 6.51 -0.90 -18.79
CA VAL A 205 6.33 -1.29 -17.38
C VAL A 205 7.39 -0.63 -16.52
N VAL A 206 6.99 -0.15 -15.34
CA VAL A 206 7.90 0.27 -14.26
C VAL A 206 7.63 -0.59 -13.04
N LEU A 207 8.69 -1.06 -12.39
CA LEU A 207 8.66 -1.84 -11.16
C LEU A 207 9.30 -1.07 -10.01
N ASN A 208 8.76 -1.22 -8.82
CA ASN A 208 9.40 -0.84 -7.57
C ASN A 208 9.18 -1.97 -6.56
N THR A 209 10.23 -2.73 -6.30
CA THR A 209 10.17 -3.95 -5.49
C THR A 209 10.83 -3.73 -4.15
N VAL A 210 10.05 -3.84 -3.05
CA VAL A 210 10.46 -3.70 -1.63
C VAL A 210 11.38 -2.50 -1.35
N SER A 211 11.03 -1.35 -1.95
CA SER A 211 11.84 -0.15 -1.84
C SER A 211 11.04 1.17 -1.76
N VAL A 212 9.71 1.12 -1.88
CA VAL A 212 8.84 2.31 -1.78
C VAL A 212 8.93 3.00 -0.42
N ASP A 213 9.22 2.24 0.63
CA ASP A 213 9.39 2.68 2.02
C ASP A 213 10.64 3.54 2.27
N TYR A 214 11.56 3.63 1.29
CA TYR A 214 12.77 4.46 1.35
C TYR A 214 12.65 5.78 0.57
N LEU A 215 11.57 5.98 -0.19
CA LEU A 215 11.37 7.20 -0.97
C LEU A 215 11.02 8.38 -0.06
N THR A 216 11.86 9.41 -0.07
CA THR A 216 11.60 10.66 0.66
C THR A 216 10.72 11.64 -0.11
N LYS A 217 10.53 11.41 -1.41
CA LYS A 217 9.71 12.21 -2.32
C LYS A 217 8.86 11.31 -3.23
N PRO A 218 8.03 10.41 -2.66
CA PRO A 218 7.33 9.38 -3.44
C PRO A 218 6.39 9.97 -4.50
N VAL A 219 5.70 11.06 -4.19
CA VAL A 219 4.76 11.69 -5.12
C VAL A 219 5.48 12.26 -6.35
N GLU A 220 6.65 12.88 -6.17
CA GLU A 220 7.47 13.40 -7.25
C GLU A 220 8.00 12.25 -8.13
N VAL A 221 8.51 11.19 -7.51
CA VAL A 221 8.97 9.98 -8.21
C VAL A 221 7.81 9.33 -8.99
N PHE A 222 6.62 9.22 -8.41
CA PHE A 222 5.46 8.63 -9.11
C PHE A 222 5.03 9.49 -10.32
N ARG A 223 5.13 10.82 -10.24
CA ARG A 223 4.90 11.70 -11.40
C ARG A 223 5.91 11.45 -12.51
N GLU A 224 7.18 11.31 -12.16
CA GLU A 224 8.24 10.98 -13.12
C GLU A 224 8.05 9.58 -13.73
N VAL A 225 7.64 8.60 -12.92
CA VAL A 225 7.25 7.27 -13.44
C VAL A 225 6.16 7.39 -14.50
N SER A 226 5.13 8.20 -14.25
CA SER A 226 4.08 8.43 -15.26
C SER A 226 4.63 9.08 -16.54
N ARG A 227 5.60 10.00 -16.44
CA ARG A 227 6.22 10.66 -17.61
C ARG A 227 6.99 9.66 -18.47
N VAL A 228 7.76 8.77 -17.86
CA VAL A 228 8.59 7.81 -18.62
C VAL A 228 7.81 6.59 -19.08
N LEU A 229 6.63 6.32 -18.51
CA LEU A 229 5.72 5.29 -19.00
C LEU A 229 5.04 5.72 -20.30
N LYS A 230 4.89 4.79 -21.21
CA LYS A 230 3.99 4.98 -22.37
C LYS A 230 2.55 5.20 -21.89
N PRO A 231 1.69 5.81 -22.71
CA PRO A 231 0.26 5.89 -22.42
C PRO A 231 -0.28 4.49 -22.08
N PHE A 232 -1.01 4.38 -20.96
CA PHE A 232 -1.51 3.12 -20.40
C PHE A 232 -0.40 2.12 -20.00
N GLY A 233 0.84 2.58 -19.82
CA GLY A 233 1.92 1.76 -19.27
C GLY A 233 1.67 1.39 -17.81
N LEU A 234 2.20 0.26 -17.39
CA LEU A 234 1.94 -0.36 -16.08
C LEU A 234 2.99 0.06 -15.05
N PHE A 235 2.55 0.52 -13.88
CA PHE A 235 3.42 0.70 -12.71
C PHE A 235 3.02 -0.30 -11.61
N VAL A 236 3.95 -1.15 -11.18
CA VAL A 236 3.77 -2.13 -10.11
C VAL A 236 4.64 -1.77 -8.92
N VAL A 237 4.02 -1.60 -7.76
CA VAL A 237 4.70 -1.36 -6.48
C VAL A 237 4.48 -2.57 -5.59
N VAL A 238 5.57 -3.31 -5.30
CA VAL A 238 5.57 -4.46 -4.40
C VAL A 238 6.24 -4.07 -3.10
N TYR A 239 5.66 -4.43 -1.96
CA TYR A 239 6.22 -4.16 -0.64
C TYR A 239 5.93 -5.30 0.34
N SER A 240 6.62 -5.26 1.48
CA SER A 240 6.54 -6.25 2.54
C SER A 240 6.59 -5.55 3.91
N ASN A 241 6.60 -6.34 4.98
CA ASN A 241 6.94 -5.84 6.32
C ASN A 241 8.45 -5.79 6.57
N ARG A 242 9.27 -6.22 5.60
CA ARG A 242 10.74 -6.16 5.66
C ARG A 242 11.23 -4.78 5.25
N MET A 243 12.13 -4.22 6.06
CA MET A 243 12.73 -2.91 5.79
C MET A 243 14.11 -2.80 6.46
N PHE A 244 14.88 -1.79 6.05
CA PHE A 244 16.04 -1.28 6.81
C PHE A 244 15.55 -0.10 7.69
N PRO A 245 15.29 -0.30 8.99
CA PRO A 245 14.64 0.71 9.82
C PRO A 245 15.31 2.09 9.80
N PRO A 246 16.66 2.22 9.76
CA PRO A 246 17.29 3.53 9.71
C PRO A 246 16.96 4.34 8.46
N LYS A 247 16.68 3.68 7.33
CA LYS A 247 16.40 4.33 6.03
C LYS A 247 14.94 4.37 5.66
N ALA A 248 14.08 3.55 6.30
CA ALA A 248 12.64 3.62 6.09
C ALA A 248 12.10 4.96 6.62
N VAL A 249 11.25 5.61 5.84
CA VAL A 249 10.65 6.90 6.20
C VAL A 249 9.72 6.77 7.39
N ARG A 250 9.61 7.84 8.19
CA ARG A 250 8.84 7.86 9.44
C ARG A 250 7.41 7.38 9.26
N ILE A 251 6.70 7.92 8.29
CA ILE A 251 5.30 7.55 8.04
C ILE A 251 5.13 6.07 7.76
N TRP A 252 6.06 5.42 7.04
CA TRP A 252 6.00 3.98 6.79
C TRP A 252 6.15 3.16 8.07
N LYS A 253 7.04 3.58 8.97
CA LYS A 253 7.27 2.89 10.25
C LYS A 253 6.11 3.08 11.23
N GLU A 254 5.47 4.25 11.21
CA GLU A 254 4.32 4.58 12.06
C GLU A 254 3.01 3.99 11.52
N THR A 255 2.94 3.72 10.22
CA THR A 255 1.77 3.10 9.59
C THR A 255 1.78 1.60 9.81
N ASN A 256 0.67 1.04 10.30
CA ASN A 256 0.54 -0.40 10.44
C ASN A 256 0.45 -1.09 9.06
N GLU A 257 0.67 -2.41 9.05
CA GLU A 257 0.79 -3.21 7.82
C GLU A 257 -0.45 -3.14 6.91
N LEU A 258 -1.65 -3.03 7.49
CA LEU A 258 -2.90 -2.94 6.73
C LEU A 258 -3.07 -1.56 6.07
N ASP A 259 -2.66 -0.51 6.76
CA ASP A 259 -2.83 0.87 6.29
C ASP A 259 -1.73 1.29 5.29
N ARG A 260 -0.62 0.53 5.17
CA ARG A 260 0.41 0.79 4.15
C ARG A 260 -0.14 0.71 2.73
N THR A 261 -1.15 -0.10 2.50
CA THR A 261 -1.85 -0.15 1.21
C THR A 261 -2.51 1.21 0.90
N GLU A 262 -3.19 1.79 1.87
CA GLU A 262 -3.82 3.10 1.70
C GLU A 262 -2.77 4.21 1.57
N LEU A 263 -1.63 4.10 2.25
CA LEU A 263 -0.51 5.02 2.08
C LEU A 263 0.04 4.99 0.64
N VAL A 264 0.25 3.80 0.07
CA VAL A 264 0.71 3.68 -1.33
C VAL A 264 -0.36 4.16 -2.32
N LYS A 265 -1.65 3.88 -2.08
CA LYS A 265 -2.74 4.45 -2.87
C LYS A 265 -2.74 5.98 -2.83
N LYS A 266 -2.45 6.58 -1.67
CA LYS A 266 -2.34 8.04 -1.52
C LYS A 266 -1.18 8.61 -2.35
N PHE A 267 -0.05 7.90 -2.48
CA PHE A 267 1.02 8.31 -3.40
C PHE A 267 0.54 8.37 -4.85
N PHE A 268 -0.18 7.33 -5.31
CA PHE A 268 -0.78 7.32 -6.65
C PHE A 268 -1.79 8.46 -6.84
N ALA A 269 -2.67 8.67 -5.87
CA ALA A 269 -3.71 9.71 -5.92
C ALA A 269 -3.10 11.12 -6.01
N LEU A 270 -2.10 11.43 -5.18
CA LEU A 270 -1.42 12.73 -5.16
C LEU A 270 -0.52 12.95 -6.38
N ALA A 271 -0.01 11.89 -7.01
CA ALA A 271 0.65 12.01 -8.30
C ALA A 271 -0.32 12.44 -9.40
N ASP A 272 -1.61 12.08 -9.29
CA ASP A 272 -2.71 12.43 -10.19
C ASP A 272 -2.44 12.11 -11.66
N ARG A 273 -1.79 10.97 -11.90
CA ARG A 273 -1.38 10.51 -13.24
C ARG A 273 -1.74 9.07 -13.52
N PHE A 274 -2.33 8.39 -12.55
CA PHE A 274 -2.57 6.95 -12.57
C PHE A 274 -4.03 6.60 -12.34
N SER A 275 -4.45 5.46 -12.89
CA SER A 275 -5.63 4.71 -12.49
C SER A 275 -5.16 3.47 -11.74
N VAL A 276 -5.52 3.35 -10.46
CA VAL A 276 -5.19 2.15 -9.67
C VAL A 276 -6.15 1.04 -10.07
N ASP A 277 -5.63 -0.07 -10.59
CA ASP A 277 -6.43 -1.14 -11.17
C ASP A 277 -6.48 -2.39 -10.31
N GLY A 278 -5.54 -2.56 -9.38
CA GLY A 278 -5.56 -3.76 -8.57
C GLY A 278 -4.65 -3.75 -7.34
N TYR A 279 -4.95 -4.71 -6.51
CA TYR A 279 -4.27 -4.99 -5.26
C TYR A 279 -4.06 -6.50 -5.11
N PHE A 280 -2.93 -6.88 -4.54
CA PHE A 280 -2.60 -8.26 -4.22
C PHE A 280 -2.03 -8.36 -2.80
N GLU A 281 -2.41 -9.44 -2.12
CA GLU A 281 -1.91 -9.76 -0.80
C GLU A 281 -1.62 -11.25 -0.69
N SER A 282 -0.49 -11.61 -0.11
CA SER A 282 -0.11 -12.99 0.24
C SER A 282 0.52 -13.02 1.63
N LYS A 283 -0.16 -13.65 2.58
CA LYS A 283 0.27 -13.79 3.98
C LYS A 283 0.12 -15.23 4.47
N GLY A 284 0.85 -15.57 5.54
CA GLY A 284 0.67 -16.83 6.26
C GLY A 284 1.18 -18.08 5.53
N LYS A 285 1.93 -17.92 4.43
CA LYS A 285 2.58 -19.06 3.76
C LYS A 285 3.67 -19.65 4.67
N PRO A 286 3.99 -20.94 4.52
CA PRO A 286 5.11 -21.54 5.23
C PRO A 286 6.43 -20.85 4.88
N ARG A 287 7.26 -20.58 5.89
CA ARG A 287 8.62 -20.09 5.70
C ARG A 287 9.51 -21.24 5.22
N PRO A 288 10.46 -21.00 4.29
CA PRO A 288 11.40 -22.02 3.83
C PRO A 288 12.26 -22.58 4.98
N GLU A 289 12.55 -23.87 4.92
CA GLU A 289 13.34 -24.56 5.98
C GLU A 289 14.78 -24.06 6.08
N ASP A 290 15.33 -23.57 4.98
CA ASP A 290 16.68 -22.99 4.89
C ASP A 290 16.76 -21.52 5.26
N ASP A 291 15.63 -20.86 5.52
CA ASP A 291 15.61 -19.47 5.99
C ASP A 291 16.08 -19.36 7.45
N LYS A 292 16.92 -18.37 7.73
CA LYS A 292 17.51 -18.12 9.07
C LYS A 292 16.48 -17.93 10.19
N TYR A 293 15.24 -17.57 9.85
CA TYR A 293 14.15 -17.36 10.80
C TYR A 293 13.18 -18.55 10.88
N TYR A 294 13.42 -19.64 10.15
CA TYR A 294 12.55 -20.82 10.14
C TYR A 294 12.30 -21.37 11.55
N SER A 295 13.37 -21.46 12.37
CA SER A 295 13.28 -21.98 13.74
C SER A 295 12.41 -21.15 14.70
N LEU A 296 12.06 -19.92 14.31
CA LEU A 296 11.16 -19.06 15.09
C LEU A 296 9.69 -19.40 14.91
N GLY A 297 9.33 -20.28 13.97
CA GLY A 297 7.94 -20.67 13.69
C GLY A 297 7.09 -19.54 13.11
N ILE A 298 7.69 -18.45 12.62
CA ILE A 298 6.98 -17.36 11.98
C ILE A 298 6.74 -17.67 10.49
N PRO A 299 5.62 -17.23 9.92
CA PRO A 299 5.34 -17.45 8.49
C PRO A 299 6.37 -16.76 7.58
N SER A 300 6.34 -17.13 6.28
CA SER A 300 7.06 -16.43 5.22
C SER A 300 6.75 -14.94 5.23
N ASP A 301 7.69 -14.14 4.72
CA ASP A 301 7.51 -12.70 4.62
C ASP A 301 6.24 -12.38 3.78
N PRO A 302 5.36 -11.51 4.26
CA PRO A 302 4.15 -11.17 3.52
C PRO A 302 4.51 -10.37 2.26
N VAL A 303 3.73 -10.55 1.20
CA VAL A 303 3.86 -9.80 -0.06
C VAL A 303 2.58 -9.05 -0.32
N TYR A 304 2.71 -7.76 -0.52
CA TYR A 304 1.65 -6.86 -0.94
C TYR A 304 2.05 -6.22 -2.25
N ALA A 305 1.08 -5.96 -3.10
CA ALA A 305 1.31 -5.18 -4.31
C ALA A 305 0.12 -4.32 -4.67
N LEU A 306 0.43 -3.15 -5.24
CA LEU A 306 -0.51 -2.29 -5.93
C LEU A 306 -0.01 -2.07 -7.35
N TRP A 307 -0.93 -2.05 -8.31
CA TRP A 307 -0.58 -1.66 -9.68
C TRP A 307 -1.59 -0.70 -10.26
N ALA A 308 -1.08 0.12 -11.15
CA ALA A 308 -1.83 1.18 -11.78
C ALA A 308 -1.34 1.38 -13.22
N HIS A 309 -2.23 1.82 -14.09
CA HIS A 309 -1.85 2.26 -15.43
C HIS A 309 -1.74 3.79 -15.48
N SER A 310 -0.74 4.28 -16.23
CA SER A 310 -0.61 5.71 -16.51
C SER A 310 -1.84 6.19 -17.29
N ARG A 311 -2.34 7.38 -16.96
CA ARG A 311 -3.37 8.05 -17.76
C ARG A 311 -2.75 8.61 -19.04
N SER A 312 -3.55 8.68 -20.09
CA SER A 312 -3.16 9.25 -21.39
C SER A 312 -2.88 10.75 -21.32
#